data_7b7c33491dada0607bb7278ed5b44f7a
#
_entry.id   7b7c33491dada0607bb7278ed5b44f7a
#
_cell.length_a   1.000
_cell.length_b   1.000
_cell.length_c   1.000
_cell.angle_alpha   90.00
_cell.angle_beta   90.00
_cell.angle_gamma   90.00
#
_symmetry.space_group_name_H-M   'P 1'
#
loop_
_entity.id
_entity.type
_entity.pdbx_description
1 polymer ?
#
loop_
_entity_poly.entity_id
_entity_poly.type
_entity_poly.pdbx_seq_one_letter_code
_entity_poly.pdbx_strand_id
1 'polypeptide(L)'
;MPEGILTGGLSTSRNLQTILDSNCYTVARLACFCDNAFADAQQEQASLCAADGTLYRDDSGRRWLDPSKPGTLRYITDLAKECAQMGFDEILLDWFLYPISGDQSALELRADKTVVLKDFAQALEKQLPEGTVLSVVLRETPSADNGVTAELLASCFDRVYVMPDADASALPTGYDRATRVVTMAGYAPESGSYLVTQ
;
A
#
# COMPACT_ATOMS: atom_id res chain seq x y z
N MET A 1 3.57 11.95 17.41
CA MET A 1 3.72 11.61 16.00
C MET A 1 4.38 10.25 15.90
N PRO A 2 3.87 9.31 15.11
CA PRO A 2 4.65 8.13 14.78
C PRO A 2 5.91 8.58 14.05
N GLU A 3 7.07 8.18 14.53
CA GLU A 3 8.38 8.63 14.02
C GLU A 3 8.73 8.14 12.59
N GLY A 4 7.78 7.66 11.80
CA GLY A 4 8.03 7.06 10.49
C GLY A 4 7.64 7.87 9.26
N ILE A 5 6.74 8.83 9.38
CA ILE A 5 6.14 9.48 8.20
C ILE A 5 7.03 10.56 7.57
N LEU A 6 7.93 11.18 8.33
CA LEU A 6 8.69 12.35 7.87
C LEU A 6 10.20 12.16 7.82
N THR A 7 10.73 10.95 7.84
CA THR A 7 12.19 10.70 7.79
C THR A 7 12.81 10.80 6.41
N GLY A 8 12.04 11.08 5.38
CA GLY A 8 12.53 11.31 4.02
C GLY A 8 12.78 12.78 3.71
N GLY A 9 13.76 13.44 4.35
CA GLY A 9 14.36 14.68 3.83
C GLY A 9 13.47 15.93 3.69
N LEU A 10 12.23 15.90 4.14
CA LEU A 10 11.43 17.10 4.28
C LEU A 10 11.90 17.84 5.54
N SER A 11 12.88 18.69 5.35
CA SER A 11 13.21 19.64 6.38
C SER A 11 12.01 20.56 6.57
N THR A 12 11.13 20.14 7.44
CA THR A 12 10.11 20.94 8.07
C THR A 12 8.68 20.79 7.57
N SER A 13 7.80 20.62 8.55
CA SER A 13 6.36 20.82 8.49
C SER A 13 5.91 22.06 7.67
N ARG A 14 6.77 23.06 7.54
CA ARG A 14 6.50 24.30 6.81
C ARG A 14 6.45 24.08 5.29
N ASN A 15 7.33 23.27 4.71
CA ASN A 15 7.33 22.98 3.28
C ASN A 15 6.14 22.06 2.89
N LEU A 16 5.81 21.12 3.75
CA LEU A 16 4.65 20.27 3.56
C LEU A 16 3.36 21.10 3.59
N GLN A 17 3.21 22.01 4.56
CA GLN A 17 2.04 22.88 4.64
C GLN A 17 1.90 23.76 3.39
N THR A 18 3.00 24.29 2.86
CA THR A 18 2.98 25.07 1.62
C THR A 18 2.47 24.26 0.42
N ILE A 19 2.82 22.95 0.36
CA ILE A 19 2.32 22.05 -0.69
C ILE A 19 0.83 21.78 -0.50
N LEU A 20 0.40 21.46 0.74
CA LEU A 20 -0.99 21.18 1.06
C LEU A 20 -1.90 22.42 0.88
N ASP A 21 -1.38 23.63 1.13
CA ASP A 21 -2.10 24.89 0.91
C ASP A 21 -2.13 25.31 -0.57
N SER A 22 -1.43 24.60 -1.44
CA SER A 22 -1.46 24.85 -2.89
C SER A 22 -2.73 24.27 -3.53
N ASN A 23 -3.07 24.74 -4.74
CA ASN A 23 -4.18 24.17 -5.52
C ASN A 23 -3.78 22.88 -6.26
N CYS A 24 -2.73 22.18 -5.80
CA CYS A 24 -2.30 20.92 -6.37
C CYS A 24 -3.04 19.76 -5.71
N TYR A 25 -3.41 18.77 -6.49
CA TYR A 25 -3.89 17.49 -5.97
C TYR A 25 -2.72 16.75 -5.30
N THR A 26 -2.92 16.35 -4.05
CA THR A 26 -1.85 15.81 -3.21
C THR A 26 -2.09 14.36 -2.85
N VAL A 27 -1.05 13.53 -3.03
CA VAL A 27 -1.12 12.08 -2.77
C VAL A 27 -0.10 11.70 -1.69
N ALA A 28 -0.57 11.13 -0.60
CA ALA A 28 0.28 10.52 0.41
C ALA A 28 0.53 9.04 0.07
N ARG A 29 1.76 8.72 -0.34
CA ARG A 29 2.15 7.32 -0.63
C ARG A 29 2.71 6.68 0.63
N LEU A 30 2.04 5.64 1.12
CA LEU A 30 2.39 4.91 2.34
C LEU A 30 2.92 3.52 2.00
N ALA A 31 4.09 3.16 2.52
CA ALA A 31 4.54 1.77 2.52
C ALA A 31 3.64 0.97 3.45
N CYS A 32 2.93 -0.04 2.91
CA CYS A 32 1.93 -0.78 3.66
C CYS A 32 2.56 -1.96 4.42
N PHE A 33 2.89 -3.05 3.73
CA PHE A 33 3.35 -4.26 4.41
C PHE A 33 4.86 -4.51 4.32
N CYS A 34 5.59 -3.72 3.56
CA CYS A 34 7.05 -3.79 3.48
C CYS A 34 7.68 -2.65 4.30
N ASP A 35 7.83 -2.87 5.62
CA ASP A 35 8.42 -1.90 6.54
C ASP A 35 9.38 -2.60 7.51
N ASN A 36 10.67 -2.47 7.22
CA ASN A 36 11.72 -3.10 8.02
C ASN A 36 11.78 -2.59 9.47
N ALA A 37 11.58 -1.29 9.64
CA ALA A 37 11.75 -0.67 10.95
C ALA A 37 10.61 -1.05 11.89
N PHE A 38 9.37 -0.98 11.38
CA PHE A 38 8.22 -1.36 12.18
C PHE A 38 8.16 -2.88 12.43
N ALA A 39 8.55 -3.70 11.44
CA ALA A 39 8.64 -5.14 11.60
C ALA A 39 9.64 -5.54 12.71
N ASP A 40 10.79 -4.89 12.79
CA ASP A 40 11.77 -5.15 13.85
C ASP A 40 11.25 -4.72 15.24
N ALA A 41 10.56 -3.58 15.29
CA ALA A 41 10.09 -3.03 16.57
C ALA A 41 8.86 -3.75 17.13
N GLN A 42 8.02 -4.35 16.27
CA GLN A 42 6.71 -4.90 16.62
C GLN A 42 6.53 -6.36 16.15
N GLN A 43 7.55 -7.19 16.37
CA GLN A 43 7.61 -8.56 15.86
C GLN A 43 6.35 -9.37 16.20
N GLU A 44 5.96 -9.43 17.45
CA GLU A 44 4.82 -10.24 17.86
C GLU A 44 3.47 -9.68 17.38
N GLN A 45 3.34 -8.35 17.34
CA GLN A 45 2.06 -7.68 17.16
C GLN A 45 1.74 -7.35 15.69
N ALA A 46 2.75 -7.25 14.85
CA ALA A 46 2.57 -6.78 13.48
C ALA A 46 3.35 -7.54 12.42
N SER A 47 4.45 -8.23 12.75
CA SER A 47 5.36 -8.74 11.72
C SER A 47 4.93 -10.10 11.17
N LEU A 48 5.21 -10.31 9.89
CA LEU A 48 5.10 -11.59 9.24
C LEU A 48 6.26 -12.47 9.73
N CYS A 49 5.93 -13.66 10.23
CA CYS A 49 6.89 -14.59 10.80
C CYS A 49 6.80 -15.96 10.12
N ALA A 50 7.90 -16.69 10.19
CA ALA A 50 7.94 -18.12 9.91
C ALA A 50 7.30 -18.92 11.06
N ALA A 51 7.02 -20.19 10.81
CA ALA A 51 6.41 -21.10 11.79
C ALA A 51 7.24 -21.29 13.08
N ASP A 52 8.55 -21.06 13.00
CA ASP A 52 9.44 -21.08 14.16
C ASP A 52 9.47 -19.76 14.96
N GLY A 53 8.68 -18.78 14.55
CA GLY A 53 8.58 -17.45 15.17
C GLY A 53 9.64 -16.46 14.71
N THR A 54 10.56 -16.83 13.82
CA THR A 54 11.53 -15.89 13.27
C THR A 54 10.89 -14.92 12.29
N LEU A 55 11.43 -13.68 12.19
CA LEU A 55 10.97 -12.71 11.22
C LEU A 55 11.18 -13.21 9.80
N TYR A 56 10.09 -13.22 9.02
CA TYR A 56 10.17 -13.55 7.61
C TYR A 56 11.01 -12.52 6.85
N ARG A 57 11.85 -13.02 5.94
CA ARG A 57 12.66 -12.20 5.03
C ARG A 57 12.47 -12.70 3.61
N ASP A 58 12.24 -11.77 2.69
CA ASP A 58 12.29 -12.09 1.27
C ASP A 58 13.75 -12.19 0.77
N ASP A 59 13.93 -12.57 -0.50
CA ASP A 59 15.26 -12.75 -1.10
C ASP A 59 16.10 -11.46 -1.14
N SER A 60 15.46 -10.30 -1.02
CA SER A 60 16.12 -9.00 -0.89
C SER A 60 16.43 -8.63 0.57
N GLY A 61 16.10 -9.50 1.52
CA GLY A 61 16.28 -9.28 2.96
C GLY A 61 15.26 -8.31 3.58
N ARG A 62 14.20 -7.95 2.85
CA ARG A 62 13.14 -7.08 3.37
C ARG A 62 12.28 -7.84 4.37
N ARG A 63 11.83 -7.13 5.39
CA ARG A 63 10.91 -7.62 6.41
C ARG A 63 9.52 -7.11 6.14
N TRP A 64 8.55 -7.92 6.49
CA TRP A 64 7.17 -7.71 6.12
C TRP A 64 6.25 -7.68 7.34
N LEU A 65 5.19 -6.90 7.24
CA LEU A 65 4.10 -6.89 8.19
C LEU A 65 3.06 -7.94 7.79
N ASP A 66 2.42 -8.52 8.78
CA ASP A 66 1.33 -9.47 8.59
C ASP A 66 -0.01 -8.73 8.55
N PRO A 67 -0.70 -8.67 7.41
CA PRO A 67 -1.99 -7.99 7.30
C PRO A 67 -3.08 -8.60 8.20
N SER A 68 -2.93 -9.85 8.63
CA SER A 68 -3.89 -10.51 9.53
C SER A 68 -3.78 -10.05 10.98
N LYS A 69 -2.70 -9.35 11.33
CA LYS A 69 -2.46 -8.90 12.71
C LYS A 69 -3.09 -7.54 12.99
N PRO A 70 -3.80 -7.39 14.11
CA PRO A 70 -4.42 -6.10 14.49
C PRO A 70 -3.42 -4.95 14.64
N GLY A 71 -2.16 -5.25 15.00
CA GLY A 71 -1.10 -4.25 15.11
C GLY A 71 -0.76 -3.62 13.76
N THR A 72 -0.73 -4.41 12.70
CA THR A 72 -0.51 -3.92 11.34
C THR A 72 -1.67 -3.00 10.88
N LEU A 73 -2.91 -3.45 11.06
CA LEU A 73 -4.07 -2.64 10.68
C LEU A 73 -4.08 -1.30 11.43
N ARG A 74 -3.83 -1.31 12.74
CA ARG A 74 -3.77 -0.09 13.55
C ARG A 74 -2.70 0.86 13.03
N TYR A 75 -1.48 0.37 12.84
CA TYR A 75 -0.35 1.16 12.37
C TYR A 75 -0.65 1.87 11.05
N ILE A 76 -1.07 1.11 10.04
CA ILE A 76 -1.36 1.67 8.71
C ILE A 76 -2.56 2.62 8.75
N THR A 77 -3.58 2.29 9.54
CA THR A 77 -4.76 3.16 9.71
C THR A 77 -4.40 4.48 10.37
N ASP A 78 -3.58 4.46 11.41
CA ASP A 78 -3.17 5.68 12.12
C ASP A 78 -2.36 6.59 11.18
N LEU A 79 -1.43 6.02 10.38
CA LEU A 79 -0.69 6.76 9.36
C LEU A 79 -1.61 7.37 8.29
N ALA A 80 -2.53 6.57 7.76
CA ALA A 80 -3.45 7.02 6.71
C ALA A 80 -4.38 8.14 7.22
N LYS A 81 -4.90 8.00 8.45
CA LYS A 81 -5.71 9.04 9.10
C LYS A 81 -4.92 10.33 9.31
N GLU A 82 -3.69 10.23 9.78
CA GLU A 82 -2.84 11.40 9.98
C GLU A 82 -2.64 12.16 8.66
N CYS A 83 -2.32 11.45 7.57
CA CYS A 83 -2.18 12.05 6.25
C CYS A 83 -3.49 12.70 5.78
N ALA A 84 -4.63 12.03 5.92
CA ALA A 84 -5.92 12.59 5.54
C ALA A 84 -6.28 13.84 6.38
N GLN A 85 -5.99 13.84 7.68
CA GLN A 85 -6.19 14.98 8.57
C GLN A 85 -5.25 16.16 8.28
N MET A 86 -4.07 15.88 7.73
CA MET A 86 -3.14 16.91 7.25
C MET A 86 -3.64 17.62 5.98
N GLY A 87 -4.61 17.03 5.27
CA GLY A 87 -5.21 17.61 4.07
C GLY A 87 -4.73 17.00 2.75
N PHE A 88 -4.15 15.80 2.79
CA PHE A 88 -3.92 15.05 1.54
C PHE A 88 -5.24 14.62 0.92
N ASP A 89 -5.35 14.79 -0.41
CA ASP A 89 -6.54 14.43 -1.17
C ASP A 89 -6.69 12.92 -1.37
N GLU A 90 -5.56 12.19 -1.38
CA GLU A 90 -5.51 10.76 -1.68
C GLU A 90 -4.48 10.04 -0.82
N ILE A 91 -4.86 8.85 -0.34
CA ILE A 91 -3.97 7.89 0.33
C ILE A 91 -3.66 6.77 -0.63
N LEU A 92 -2.39 6.63 -1.02
CA LEU A 92 -1.90 5.62 -1.94
C LEU A 92 -1.13 4.54 -1.17
N LEU A 93 -1.72 3.33 -1.07
CA LEU A 93 -1.09 2.19 -0.43
C LEU A 93 -0.08 1.53 -1.37
N ASP A 94 1.18 1.57 -1.00
CA ASP A 94 2.25 0.85 -1.69
C ASP A 94 2.63 -0.42 -0.92
N TRP A 95 3.13 -1.46 -1.60
CA TRP A 95 3.42 -2.76 -1.00
C TRP A 95 2.19 -3.41 -0.34
N PHE A 96 1.02 -3.24 -0.93
CA PHE A 96 -0.23 -3.87 -0.49
C PHE A 96 -0.38 -5.26 -1.10
N LEU A 97 0.47 -6.19 -0.67
CA LEU A 97 0.53 -7.58 -1.14
C LEU A 97 1.33 -8.43 -0.14
N TYR A 98 1.15 -9.74 -0.20
CA TYR A 98 2.07 -10.67 0.46
C TYR A 98 3.37 -10.82 -0.34
N PRO A 99 4.52 -11.07 0.31
CA PRO A 99 5.77 -11.36 -0.40
C PRO A 99 5.63 -12.61 -1.26
N ILE A 100 6.26 -12.59 -2.45
CA ILE A 100 6.29 -13.72 -3.40
C ILE A 100 7.68 -14.34 -3.56
N SER A 101 8.68 -13.83 -2.85
CA SER A 101 10.05 -14.33 -2.85
C SER A 101 10.51 -14.64 -1.41
N GLY A 102 11.55 -15.41 -1.25
CA GLY A 102 11.97 -15.98 0.02
C GLY A 102 11.32 -17.35 0.27
N ASP A 103 11.55 -17.94 1.42
CA ASP A 103 11.01 -19.26 1.76
C ASP A 103 9.51 -19.18 2.09
N GLN A 104 8.68 -19.30 1.05
CA GLN A 104 7.21 -19.29 1.18
C GLN A 104 6.69 -20.46 2.02
N SER A 105 7.41 -21.58 2.06
CA SER A 105 7.01 -22.77 2.83
C SER A 105 7.16 -22.58 4.34
N ALA A 106 7.98 -21.62 4.75
CA ALA A 106 8.17 -21.29 6.16
C ALA A 106 7.05 -20.42 6.74
N LEU A 107 6.21 -19.78 5.87
CA LEU A 107 5.17 -18.88 6.33
C LEU A 107 4.04 -19.60 7.05
N GLU A 108 3.69 -19.15 8.24
CA GLU A 108 2.50 -19.57 8.97
C GLU A 108 1.33 -18.61 8.67
N LEU A 109 0.57 -18.91 7.63
CA LEU A 109 -0.61 -18.11 7.26
C LEU A 109 -1.85 -18.65 7.99
N ARG A 110 -2.60 -17.76 8.61
CA ARG A 110 -3.80 -18.07 9.40
C ARG A 110 -5.07 -18.14 8.56
N ALA A 111 -5.06 -17.56 7.37
CA ALA A 111 -6.21 -17.47 6.48
C ALA A 111 -5.75 -17.29 5.02
N ASP A 112 -6.69 -17.36 4.09
CA ASP A 112 -6.47 -17.06 2.69
C ASP A 112 -6.00 -15.61 2.50
N LYS A 113 -4.92 -15.44 1.75
CA LYS A 113 -4.26 -14.15 1.53
C LYS A 113 -5.21 -13.09 0.95
N THR A 114 -6.06 -13.50 -0.01
CA THR A 114 -7.00 -12.58 -0.67
C THR A 114 -8.09 -12.09 0.29
N VAL A 115 -8.61 -13.01 1.11
CA VAL A 115 -9.61 -12.67 2.14
C VAL A 115 -9.02 -11.68 3.13
N VAL A 116 -7.80 -11.94 3.63
CA VAL A 116 -7.12 -11.06 4.58
C VAL A 116 -6.91 -9.67 3.99
N LEU A 117 -6.41 -9.57 2.75
CA LEU A 117 -6.20 -8.27 2.10
C LEU A 117 -7.50 -7.52 1.87
N LYS A 118 -8.58 -8.21 1.49
CA LYS A 118 -9.89 -7.60 1.32
C LYS A 118 -10.44 -7.05 2.63
N ASP A 119 -10.40 -7.86 3.69
CA ASP A 119 -10.85 -7.45 5.01
C ASP A 119 -10.04 -6.26 5.55
N PHE A 120 -8.71 -6.27 5.31
CA PHE A 120 -7.83 -5.16 5.68
C PHE A 120 -8.21 -3.87 4.96
N ALA A 121 -8.36 -3.91 3.63
CA ALA A 121 -8.73 -2.73 2.83
C ALA A 121 -10.07 -2.13 3.29
N GLN A 122 -11.08 -2.98 3.49
CA GLN A 122 -12.40 -2.55 3.94
C GLN A 122 -12.38 -2.00 5.38
N ALA A 123 -11.56 -2.58 6.26
CA ALA A 123 -11.42 -2.08 7.62
C ALA A 123 -10.70 -0.74 7.69
N LEU A 124 -9.72 -0.54 6.83
CA LEU A 124 -9.01 0.73 6.67
C LEU A 124 -9.94 1.82 6.12
N GLU A 125 -10.63 1.55 4.99
CA GLU A 125 -11.55 2.48 4.34
C GLU A 125 -12.60 3.03 5.31
N LYS A 126 -13.22 2.16 6.10
CA LYS A 126 -14.23 2.54 7.11
C LYS A 126 -13.71 3.49 8.19
N GLN A 127 -12.41 3.59 8.35
CA GLN A 127 -11.79 4.42 9.36
C GLN A 127 -11.23 5.74 8.82
N LEU A 128 -11.16 5.89 7.50
CA LEU A 128 -10.75 7.14 6.86
C LEU A 128 -11.89 8.17 6.90
N PRO A 129 -11.57 9.47 6.90
CA PRO A 129 -12.56 10.53 6.73
C PRO A 129 -13.35 10.35 5.43
N GLU A 130 -14.63 10.73 5.46
CA GLU A 130 -15.48 10.71 4.27
C GLU A 130 -14.89 11.56 3.15
N GLY A 131 -14.90 11.03 1.93
CA GLY A 131 -14.34 11.68 0.75
C GLY A 131 -12.84 11.49 0.55
N THR A 132 -12.14 10.80 1.46
CA THR A 132 -10.73 10.42 1.23
C THR A 132 -10.64 9.41 0.10
N VAL A 133 -9.88 9.70 -0.95
CA VAL A 133 -9.61 8.76 -2.04
C VAL A 133 -8.61 7.71 -1.55
N LEU A 134 -8.97 6.43 -1.64
CA LEU A 134 -8.09 5.31 -1.28
C LEU A 134 -7.63 4.59 -2.54
N SER A 135 -6.32 4.55 -2.74
CA SER A 135 -5.69 3.98 -3.94
C SER A 135 -4.60 2.98 -3.60
N VAL A 136 -4.21 2.18 -4.57
CA VAL A 136 -3.21 1.13 -4.39
C VAL A 136 -2.21 1.10 -5.53
N VAL A 137 -0.94 0.76 -5.22
CA VAL A 137 0.08 0.48 -6.23
C VAL A 137 0.03 -1.00 -6.61
N LEU A 138 -0.25 -1.28 -7.87
CA LEU A 138 -0.09 -2.60 -8.46
C LEU A 138 1.39 -2.79 -8.84
N ARG A 139 2.13 -3.49 -7.98
CA ARG A 139 3.56 -3.77 -8.15
C ARG A 139 3.84 -5.03 -8.93
N GLU A 140 2.98 -6.02 -8.74
CA GLU A 140 3.09 -7.36 -9.29
C GLU A 140 1.79 -7.73 -9.98
N THR A 141 1.87 -8.63 -10.95
CA THR A 141 0.66 -9.18 -11.55
C THR A 141 -0.21 -9.86 -10.48
N PRO A 142 -1.52 -9.57 -10.45
CA PRO A 142 -2.44 -10.19 -9.50
C PRO A 142 -2.35 -11.72 -9.52
N SER A 143 -2.20 -12.32 -8.36
CA SER A 143 -2.12 -13.79 -8.21
C SER A 143 -2.56 -14.24 -6.81
N ALA A 144 -2.90 -15.52 -6.69
CA ALA A 144 -3.17 -16.12 -5.38
C ALA A 144 -1.93 -16.10 -4.47
N ASP A 145 -0.72 -16.14 -5.04
CA ASP A 145 0.53 -16.17 -4.28
C ASP A 145 0.79 -14.85 -3.55
N ASN A 146 0.44 -13.71 -4.16
CA ASN A 146 0.57 -12.41 -3.52
C ASN A 146 -0.71 -11.93 -2.83
N GLY A 147 -1.82 -12.66 -2.98
CA GLY A 147 -3.13 -12.35 -2.39
C GLY A 147 -3.90 -11.24 -3.09
N VAL A 148 -3.33 -10.61 -4.11
CA VAL A 148 -3.99 -9.56 -4.88
C VAL A 148 -4.80 -10.16 -6.01
N THR A 149 -6.07 -9.77 -6.12
CA THR A 149 -6.94 -10.18 -7.21
C THR A 149 -7.51 -8.97 -7.93
N ALA A 150 -7.91 -9.18 -9.19
CA ALA A 150 -8.58 -8.16 -9.97
C ALA A 150 -9.87 -7.65 -9.29
N GLU A 151 -10.61 -8.55 -8.64
CA GLU A 151 -11.83 -8.19 -7.90
C GLU A 151 -11.52 -7.34 -6.67
N LEU A 152 -10.48 -7.68 -5.91
CA LEU A 152 -10.00 -6.89 -4.77
C LEU A 152 -9.67 -5.46 -5.21
N LEU A 153 -8.88 -5.32 -6.28
CA LEU A 153 -8.48 -4.02 -6.81
C LEU A 153 -9.69 -3.19 -7.25
N ALA A 154 -10.64 -3.82 -7.92
CA ALA A 154 -11.82 -3.13 -8.43
C ALA A 154 -12.83 -2.71 -7.35
N SER A 155 -12.95 -3.50 -6.27
CA SER A 155 -13.99 -3.32 -5.25
C SER A 155 -13.54 -2.52 -4.03
N CYS A 156 -12.24 -2.45 -3.74
CA CYS A 156 -11.74 -1.84 -2.51
C CYS A 156 -10.93 -0.54 -2.72
N PHE A 157 -10.64 -0.17 -3.96
CA PHE A 157 -9.82 1.02 -4.25
C PHE A 157 -10.44 1.90 -5.30
N ASP A 158 -10.32 3.21 -5.13
CA ASP A 158 -10.79 4.20 -6.10
C ASP A 158 -9.91 4.23 -7.34
N ARG A 159 -8.58 4.08 -7.17
CA ARG A 159 -7.61 4.08 -8.25
C ARG A 159 -6.55 3.00 -8.07
N VAL A 160 -6.00 2.55 -9.20
CA VAL A 160 -4.88 1.61 -9.25
C VAL A 160 -3.71 2.26 -9.98
N TYR A 161 -2.61 2.41 -9.29
CA TYR A 161 -1.34 2.91 -9.82
C TYR A 161 -0.50 1.72 -10.30
N VAL A 162 -0.30 1.61 -11.60
CA VAL A 162 0.33 0.44 -12.21
C VAL A 162 1.81 0.68 -12.45
N MET A 163 2.66 -0.14 -11.82
CA MET A 163 4.10 -0.15 -12.07
C MET A 163 4.40 -0.62 -13.50
N PRO A 164 5.55 -0.19 -14.11
CA PRO A 164 5.89 -0.55 -15.48
C PRO A 164 5.93 -2.05 -15.76
N ASP A 165 6.31 -2.84 -14.77
CA ASP A 165 6.47 -4.30 -14.89
C ASP A 165 5.21 -5.08 -14.49
N ALA A 166 4.15 -4.39 -14.05
CA ALA A 166 2.89 -5.01 -13.65
C ALA A 166 1.89 -5.06 -14.82
N ASP A 167 1.14 -6.16 -14.90
CA ASP A 167 0.15 -6.36 -15.95
C ASP A 167 -1.23 -5.81 -15.55
N ALA A 168 -1.57 -4.64 -16.05
CA ALA A 168 -2.89 -4.03 -15.86
C ALA A 168 -4.00 -4.76 -16.63
N SER A 169 -3.69 -5.66 -17.57
CA SER A 169 -4.70 -6.42 -18.32
C SER A 169 -5.52 -7.33 -17.41
N ALA A 170 -4.95 -7.72 -16.26
CA ALA A 170 -5.62 -8.50 -15.24
C ALA A 170 -6.81 -7.79 -14.56
N LEU A 171 -6.96 -6.46 -14.68
CA LEU A 171 -8.13 -5.75 -14.17
C LEU A 171 -9.41 -6.20 -14.90
N PRO A 172 -10.57 -6.24 -14.22
CA PRO A 172 -11.79 -6.80 -14.79
C PRO A 172 -12.22 -6.11 -16.09
N THR A 173 -12.87 -6.87 -16.97
CA THR A 173 -13.52 -6.30 -18.15
C THR A 173 -14.60 -5.31 -17.70
N GLY A 174 -14.59 -4.09 -18.25
CA GLY A 174 -15.51 -3.03 -17.83
C GLY A 174 -15.00 -2.16 -16.69
N TYR A 175 -13.82 -2.44 -16.13
CA TYR A 175 -13.16 -1.52 -15.20
C TYR A 175 -12.87 -0.19 -15.91
N ASP A 176 -13.28 0.91 -15.31
CA ASP A 176 -13.05 2.25 -15.88
C ASP A 176 -11.56 2.62 -15.82
N ARG A 177 -10.84 2.19 -16.84
CA ARG A 177 -9.39 2.42 -16.95
C ARG A 177 -9.04 3.89 -17.18
N ALA A 178 -9.95 4.65 -17.80
CA ALA A 178 -9.69 6.04 -18.15
C ALA A 178 -9.58 6.95 -16.92
N THR A 179 -10.37 6.69 -15.90
CA THR A 179 -10.43 7.50 -14.68
C THR A 179 -9.78 6.85 -13.46
N ARG A 180 -9.66 5.51 -13.44
CA ARG A 180 -9.22 4.74 -12.27
C ARG A 180 -7.83 4.10 -12.40
N VAL A 181 -7.20 4.17 -13.57
CA VAL A 181 -5.84 3.64 -13.75
C VAL A 181 -4.86 4.78 -13.94
N VAL A 182 -3.80 4.77 -13.14
CA VAL A 182 -2.68 5.70 -13.24
C VAL A 182 -1.43 4.91 -13.60
N THR A 183 -0.82 5.19 -14.74
CA THR A 183 0.43 4.55 -15.14
C THR A 183 1.61 5.19 -14.42
N MET A 184 2.42 4.38 -13.75
CA MET A 184 3.69 4.83 -13.18
C MET A 184 4.80 4.64 -14.21
N ALA A 185 5.50 5.71 -14.57
CA ALA A 185 6.52 5.66 -15.61
C ALA A 185 7.70 6.59 -15.28
N GLY A 186 8.86 6.32 -15.86
CA GLY A 186 10.03 7.21 -15.74
C GLY A 186 9.93 8.47 -16.61
N TYR A 187 8.91 8.57 -17.45
CA TYR A 187 8.64 9.73 -18.32
C TYR A 187 7.13 9.86 -18.56
N ALA A 188 6.69 11.06 -18.91
CA ALA A 188 5.28 11.31 -19.23
C ALA A 188 4.86 10.59 -20.50
N PRO A 189 3.87 9.67 -20.47
CA PRO A 189 3.32 9.05 -21.68
C PRO A 189 2.49 10.06 -22.50
N GLU A 190 2.23 9.73 -23.77
CA GLU A 190 1.50 10.62 -24.66
C GLU A 190 0.02 10.82 -24.29
N SER A 191 -0.56 9.90 -23.53
CA SER A 191 -1.97 9.94 -23.12
C SER A 191 -2.24 9.17 -21.85
N GLY A 192 -3.38 9.45 -21.21
CA GLY A 192 -3.84 8.82 -19.97
C GLY A 192 -3.34 9.50 -18.71
N SER A 193 -3.82 9.03 -17.56
CA SER A 193 -3.32 9.47 -16.24
C SER A 193 -2.01 8.78 -15.93
N TYR A 194 -1.03 9.54 -15.44
CA TYR A 194 0.29 8.99 -15.13
C TYR A 194 0.94 9.65 -13.92
N LEU A 195 1.86 8.92 -13.31
CA LEU A 195 2.78 9.39 -12.28
C LEU A 195 4.22 9.18 -12.77
N VAL A 196 4.99 10.27 -12.86
CA VAL A 196 6.42 10.17 -13.17
C VAL A 196 7.18 9.81 -11.90
N THR A 197 7.94 8.70 -11.96
CA THR A 197 8.81 8.24 -10.87
C THR A 197 10.27 8.55 -11.22
N GLN A 198 11.01 9.10 -10.27
CA GLN A 198 12.45 9.31 -10.39
C GLN A 198 13.21 8.14 -9.76
#